data_29aadbfc4825d30c0fae73217629bc1d
#
_entry.id   29aadbfc4825d30c0fae73217629bc1d
#
_cell.length_a   1.000
_cell.length_b   1.000
_cell.length_c   1.000
_cell.angle_alpha   90.00
_cell.angle_beta   90.00
_cell.angle_gamma   90.00
#
_symmetry.space_group_name_H-M   'P 1'
#
loop_
_entity.id
_entity.type
_entity.pdbx_description
1 polymer ?
#
loop_
_entity_poly.entity_id
_entity_poly.type
_entity_poly.pdbx_seq_one_letter_code
_entity_poly.pdbx_strand_id
1 'polypeptide(L)'
;RSVYLRYLEANGQAVEFIDGTYPGDYLVDLGEALKNKYGDSLVDKPESEWISELRLFSTEKMMDLIRSDLELLGIRMDVFFSEKSLYGTGLIEDALADLDAKGLIYQGILEPPKGKKPDDWEAREQTLFKSTSHGDDVDRPVVKSDGSWTYFAPDIAYHFDKVQRGFDQLIDIFGADHGGYVKRMKAAVSALSNEKVSLDIKLTQLVKLYKDGEPFKMSKRA
;
A
#
# COMPACT_ATOMS: atom_id res chain seq x y z
N ARG A 1 -6.37 0.37 16.56
CA ARG A 1 -6.68 -0.45 17.74
C ARG A 1 -5.43 -0.66 18.61
N SER A 2 -4.31 -1.13 18.10
CA SER A 2 -3.10 -1.40 18.89
C SER A 2 -2.61 -0.17 19.68
N VAL A 3 -2.60 1.01 19.06
CA VAL A 3 -2.24 2.26 19.74
C VAL A 3 -3.27 2.66 20.82
N TYR A 4 -4.55 2.33 20.60
CA TYR A 4 -5.58 2.53 21.64
C TYR A 4 -5.36 1.64 22.86
N LEU A 5 -4.94 0.38 22.68
CA LEU A 5 -4.56 -0.48 23.81
C LEU A 5 -3.39 0.13 24.59
N ARG A 6 -2.36 0.67 23.90
CA ARG A 6 -1.27 1.38 24.57
C ARG A 6 -1.73 2.65 25.30
N TYR A 7 -2.73 3.36 24.75
CA TYR A 7 -3.34 4.49 25.44
C TYR A 7 -4.07 4.05 26.71
N LEU A 8 -4.79 2.95 26.69
CA LEU A 8 -5.44 2.38 27.88
C LEU A 8 -4.40 1.97 28.93
N GLU A 9 -3.32 1.29 28.53
CA GLU A 9 -2.19 0.98 29.43
C GLU A 9 -1.60 2.24 30.06
N ALA A 10 -1.33 3.27 29.28
CA ALA A 10 -0.83 4.56 29.76
C ALA A 10 -1.78 5.19 30.80
N ASN A 11 -3.09 4.98 30.67
CA ASN A 11 -4.10 5.40 31.66
C ASN A 11 -4.30 4.42 32.82
N GLY A 12 -3.42 3.41 32.97
CA GLY A 12 -3.45 2.47 34.09
C GLY A 12 -4.48 1.34 33.95
N GLN A 13 -5.06 1.15 32.76
CA GLN A 13 -5.97 0.06 32.49
C GLN A 13 -5.18 -1.23 32.21
N ALA A 14 -5.69 -2.36 32.69
CA ALA A 14 -5.19 -3.67 32.27
C ALA A 14 -5.67 -3.95 30.86
N VAL A 15 -4.74 -4.28 29.95
CA VAL A 15 -5.06 -4.56 28.53
C VAL A 15 -4.56 -5.93 28.12
N GLU A 16 -5.25 -6.52 27.16
CA GLU A 16 -4.84 -7.75 26.50
C GLU A 16 -4.68 -7.49 25.01
N PHE A 17 -3.52 -7.86 24.46
CA PHE A 17 -3.29 -7.77 23.00
C PHE A 17 -3.82 -9.03 22.34
N ILE A 18 -5.01 -8.93 21.75
CA ILE A 18 -5.67 -10.00 21.03
C ILE A 18 -5.06 -10.22 19.65
N ASP A 19 -5.35 -11.38 19.05
CA ASP A 19 -4.94 -11.70 17.68
C ASP A 19 -5.33 -10.60 16.68
N GLY A 20 -4.39 -10.26 15.80
CA GLY A 20 -4.56 -9.17 14.82
C GLY A 20 -4.14 -7.79 15.34
N THR A 21 -3.73 -7.66 16.62
CA THR A 21 -3.10 -6.46 17.15
C THR A 21 -1.57 -6.54 17.11
N TYR A 22 -0.93 -5.40 17.26
CA TYR A 22 0.54 -5.25 17.27
C TYR A 22 0.99 -4.85 18.68
N PRO A 23 1.59 -5.75 19.47
CA PRO A 23 1.98 -5.46 20.83
C PRO A 23 3.33 -4.75 20.96
N GLY A 24 4.06 -4.52 19.86
CA GLY A 24 5.44 -4.04 19.87
C GLY A 24 5.66 -2.77 20.70
N ASP A 25 6.82 -2.68 21.36
CA ASP A 25 7.19 -1.58 22.25
C ASP A 25 7.26 -0.22 21.54
N TYR A 26 7.47 -0.21 20.22
CA TYR A 26 7.45 1.02 19.40
C TYR A 26 6.11 1.78 19.44
N LEU A 27 5.04 1.16 19.94
CA LEU A 27 3.75 1.80 20.14
C LEU A 27 3.54 2.39 21.55
N VAL A 28 4.44 2.14 22.49
CA VAL A 28 4.31 2.64 23.88
C VAL A 28 4.31 4.18 23.88
N ASP A 29 5.28 4.78 23.22
CA ASP A 29 5.39 6.25 23.13
C ASP A 29 4.15 6.89 22.46
N LEU A 30 3.52 6.17 21.53
CA LEU A 30 2.28 6.63 20.89
C LEU A 30 1.11 6.59 21.87
N GLY A 31 1.05 5.59 22.73
CA GLY A 31 0.06 5.50 23.81
C GLY A 31 0.19 6.66 24.80
N GLU A 32 1.41 6.95 25.25
CA GLU A 32 1.71 8.10 26.12
C GLU A 32 1.41 9.43 25.44
N ALA A 33 1.74 9.58 24.15
CA ALA A 33 1.40 10.78 23.40
C ALA A 33 -0.13 11.00 23.29
N LEU A 34 -0.90 9.92 23.14
CA LEU A 34 -2.37 10.00 23.18
C LEU A 34 -2.88 10.41 24.54
N LYS A 35 -2.36 9.83 25.63
CA LYS A 35 -2.69 10.22 26.99
C LYS A 35 -2.41 11.71 27.23
N ASN A 36 -1.25 12.19 26.80
CA ASN A 36 -0.90 13.61 26.91
C ASN A 36 -1.85 14.51 26.14
N LYS A 37 -2.38 14.06 25.00
CA LYS A 37 -3.31 14.83 24.16
C LYS A 37 -4.75 14.77 24.65
N TYR A 38 -5.22 13.62 25.10
CA TYR A 38 -6.65 13.37 25.39
C TYR A 38 -6.96 13.11 26.88
N GLY A 39 -5.93 12.97 27.73
CA GLY A 39 -6.13 12.56 29.11
C GLY A 39 -6.76 11.16 29.18
N ASP A 40 -7.86 11.06 29.91
CA ASP A 40 -8.70 9.87 30.04
C ASP A 40 -9.99 9.92 29.20
N SER A 41 -10.18 10.98 28.43
CA SER A 41 -11.44 11.30 27.73
C SER A 41 -11.91 10.25 26.72
N LEU A 42 -11.02 9.38 26.24
CA LEU A 42 -11.34 8.29 25.32
C LEU A 42 -11.45 6.92 26.03
N VAL A 43 -11.17 6.85 27.33
CA VAL A 43 -11.37 5.63 28.13
C VAL A 43 -12.87 5.32 28.15
N ASP A 44 -13.22 4.04 27.99
CA ASP A 44 -14.60 3.54 27.96
C ASP A 44 -15.49 4.10 26.82
N LYS A 45 -14.91 4.81 25.85
CA LYS A 45 -15.66 5.27 24.67
C LYS A 45 -15.80 4.15 23.64
N PRO A 46 -16.96 4.06 22.95
CA PRO A 46 -17.13 3.10 21.86
C PRO A 46 -16.18 3.38 20.71
N GLU A 47 -15.74 2.32 20.01
CA GLU A 47 -14.74 2.42 18.94
C GLU A 47 -15.11 3.45 17.87
N SER A 48 -16.38 3.60 17.56
CA SER A 48 -16.88 4.57 16.57
C SER A 48 -16.54 6.02 16.89
N GLU A 49 -16.35 6.36 18.16
CA GLU A 49 -16.07 7.74 18.59
C GLU A 49 -14.58 8.11 18.47
N TRP A 50 -13.67 7.14 18.48
CA TRP A 50 -12.23 7.43 18.49
C TRP A 50 -11.45 6.85 17.31
N ILE A 51 -11.94 5.80 16.61
CA ILE A 51 -11.13 5.05 15.63
C ILE A 51 -10.60 5.93 14.48
N SER A 52 -11.41 6.85 13.99
CA SER A 52 -11.00 7.69 12.86
C SER A 52 -9.93 8.70 13.25
N GLU A 53 -10.06 9.33 14.40
CA GLU A 53 -9.11 10.31 14.90
C GLU A 53 -7.79 9.65 15.32
N LEU A 54 -7.86 8.53 16.03
CA LEU A 54 -6.68 7.78 16.42
C LEU A 54 -5.94 7.19 15.22
N ARG A 55 -6.65 6.82 14.16
CA ARG A 55 -6.01 6.38 12.92
C ARG A 55 -5.17 7.48 12.31
N LEU A 56 -5.70 8.69 12.20
CA LEU A 56 -4.97 9.84 11.66
C LEU A 56 -3.75 10.16 12.52
N PHE A 57 -3.95 10.30 13.83
CA PHE A 57 -2.88 10.55 14.78
C PHE A 57 -1.77 9.50 14.72
N SER A 58 -2.15 8.22 14.76
CA SER A 58 -1.19 7.12 14.72
C SER A 58 -0.41 7.09 13.40
N THR A 59 -1.10 7.31 12.27
CA THR A 59 -0.43 7.36 10.97
C THR A 59 0.57 8.50 10.90
N GLU A 60 0.22 9.70 11.36
CA GLU A 60 1.11 10.85 11.37
C GLU A 60 2.35 10.59 12.23
N LYS A 61 2.16 10.10 13.45
CA LYS A 61 3.28 9.79 14.36
C LYS A 61 4.18 8.68 13.82
N MET A 62 3.62 7.62 13.23
CA MET A 62 4.41 6.58 12.60
C MET A 62 5.17 7.11 11.37
N MET A 63 4.59 8.03 10.60
CA MET A 63 5.29 8.68 9.49
C MET A 63 6.43 9.58 9.97
N ASP A 64 6.29 10.23 11.15
CA ASP A 64 7.40 11.00 11.74
C ASP A 64 8.58 10.09 12.11
N LEU A 65 8.31 8.92 12.69
CA LEU A 65 9.34 7.92 12.97
C LEU A 65 10.02 7.43 11.67
N ILE A 66 9.23 7.12 10.64
CA ILE A 66 9.78 6.68 9.34
C ILE A 66 10.68 7.75 8.73
N ARG A 67 10.27 9.03 8.78
CA ARG A 67 11.09 10.14 8.27
C ARG A 67 12.40 10.25 9.03
N SER A 68 12.34 10.15 10.36
CA SER A 68 13.53 10.20 11.22
C SER A 68 14.50 9.04 10.92
N ASP A 69 13.99 7.81 10.78
CA ASP A 69 14.79 6.64 10.48
C ASP A 69 15.44 6.73 9.09
N LEU A 70 14.70 7.22 8.09
CA LEU A 70 15.23 7.45 6.75
C LEU A 70 16.31 8.54 6.76
N GLU A 71 16.14 9.60 7.53
CA GLU A 71 17.13 10.66 7.66
C GLU A 71 18.44 10.17 8.30
N LEU A 72 18.35 9.28 9.31
CA LEU A 72 19.52 8.62 9.91
C LEU A 72 20.29 7.77 8.89
N LEU A 73 19.60 7.21 7.90
CA LEU A 73 20.21 6.48 6.78
C LEU A 73 20.70 7.41 5.65
N GLY A 74 20.54 8.72 5.79
CA GLY A 74 20.88 9.69 4.75
C GLY A 74 19.88 9.72 3.58
N ILE A 75 18.69 9.15 3.75
CA ILE A 75 17.66 9.09 2.72
C ILE A 75 16.65 10.20 2.97
N ARG A 76 16.56 11.15 2.05
CA ARG A 76 15.55 12.21 2.06
C ARG A 76 14.58 12.03 0.92
N MET A 77 13.30 11.94 1.25
CA MET A 77 12.23 11.84 0.27
C MET A 77 11.62 13.22 0.02
N ASP A 78 11.49 13.61 -1.25
CA ASP A 78 10.80 14.86 -1.62
C ASP A 78 9.29 14.74 -1.44
N VAL A 79 8.72 13.56 -1.66
CA VAL A 79 7.28 13.29 -1.58
C VAL A 79 7.02 12.00 -0.81
N PHE A 80 6.18 12.09 0.23
CA PHE A 80 5.52 10.95 0.84
C PHE A 80 4.08 10.90 0.32
N PHE A 81 3.86 10.07 -0.69
CA PHE A 81 2.55 9.95 -1.33
C PHE A 81 1.63 9.04 -0.49
N SER A 82 0.41 9.49 -0.25
CA SER A 82 -0.58 8.71 0.48
C SER A 82 -1.50 7.97 -0.49
N GLU A 83 -1.50 6.64 -0.47
CA GLU A 83 -2.44 5.83 -1.27
C GLU A 83 -3.90 6.23 -1.01
N LYS A 84 -4.23 6.62 0.23
CA LYS A 84 -5.57 7.11 0.56
C LYS A 84 -6.01 8.30 -0.31
N SER A 85 -5.08 9.13 -0.78
CA SER A 85 -5.40 10.27 -1.66
C SER A 85 -5.83 9.87 -3.05
N LEU A 86 -5.66 8.61 -3.45
CA LEU A 86 -6.15 8.09 -4.72
C LEU A 86 -7.66 7.86 -4.72
N TYR A 87 -8.24 7.61 -3.54
CA TYR A 87 -9.66 7.25 -3.42
C TYR A 87 -10.55 8.46 -3.20
N GLY A 88 -11.66 8.51 -3.93
CA GLY A 88 -12.64 9.59 -3.83
C GLY A 88 -12.20 10.94 -4.42
N THR A 89 -11.09 10.97 -5.16
CA THR A 89 -10.56 12.16 -5.82
C THR A 89 -10.69 12.11 -7.35
N GLY A 90 -11.12 10.98 -7.90
CA GLY A 90 -11.21 10.78 -9.36
C GLY A 90 -9.92 10.26 -10.01
N LEU A 91 -8.81 10.18 -9.29
CA LEU A 91 -7.50 9.80 -9.87
C LEU A 91 -7.46 8.38 -10.43
N ILE A 92 -8.16 7.43 -9.81
CA ILE A 92 -8.24 6.05 -10.32
C ILE A 92 -9.11 6.03 -11.57
N GLU A 93 -10.23 6.70 -11.51
CA GLU A 93 -11.17 6.84 -12.62
C GLU A 93 -10.50 7.51 -13.82
N ASP A 94 -9.76 8.60 -13.63
CA ASP A 94 -9.04 9.34 -14.69
C ASP A 94 -7.96 8.46 -15.33
N ALA A 95 -7.19 7.71 -14.55
CA ALA A 95 -6.17 6.81 -15.07
C ALA A 95 -6.78 5.69 -15.93
N LEU A 96 -7.91 5.12 -15.48
CA LEU A 96 -8.61 4.09 -16.26
C LEU A 96 -9.31 4.67 -17.49
N ALA A 97 -9.85 5.88 -17.41
CA ALA A 97 -10.43 6.59 -18.56
C ALA A 97 -9.38 6.91 -19.63
N ASP A 98 -8.15 7.26 -19.23
CA ASP A 98 -7.04 7.45 -20.17
C ASP A 98 -6.70 6.14 -20.92
N LEU A 99 -6.66 5.02 -20.21
CA LEU A 99 -6.45 3.70 -20.82
C LEU A 99 -7.64 3.28 -21.70
N ASP A 100 -8.88 3.59 -21.32
CA ASP A 100 -10.08 3.28 -22.08
C ASP A 100 -10.12 4.10 -23.40
N ALA A 101 -9.79 5.38 -23.34
CA ALA A 101 -9.66 6.24 -24.52
C ALA A 101 -8.63 5.72 -25.54
N LYS A 102 -7.66 4.94 -25.08
CA LYS A 102 -6.66 4.25 -25.92
C LYS A 102 -7.12 2.87 -26.41
N GLY A 103 -8.35 2.44 -26.07
CA GLY A 103 -8.89 1.13 -26.43
C GLY A 103 -8.23 -0.04 -25.66
N LEU A 104 -7.68 0.24 -24.49
CA LEU A 104 -6.95 -0.73 -23.68
C LEU A 104 -7.77 -1.29 -22.51
N ILE A 105 -9.01 -0.84 -22.33
CA ILE A 105 -9.95 -1.36 -21.34
C ILE A 105 -11.07 -2.12 -22.04
N TYR A 106 -11.45 -3.28 -21.50
CA TYR A 106 -12.55 -4.09 -22.04
C TYR A 106 -13.19 -4.97 -20.96
N GLN A 107 -14.38 -5.46 -21.25
CA GLN A 107 -15.06 -6.45 -20.42
C GLN A 107 -14.69 -7.87 -20.88
N GLY A 108 -14.31 -8.72 -19.95
CA GLY A 108 -13.91 -10.08 -20.29
C GLY A 108 -13.79 -11.01 -19.09
N ILE A 109 -13.61 -12.29 -19.40
CA ILE A 109 -13.39 -13.35 -18.42
C ILE A 109 -11.98 -13.89 -18.65
N LEU A 110 -11.12 -13.80 -17.62
CA LEU A 110 -9.78 -14.38 -17.68
C LEU A 110 -9.87 -15.90 -17.50
N GLU A 111 -9.07 -16.63 -18.29
CA GLU A 111 -8.87 -18.04 -18.04
C GLU A 111 -8.20 -18.28 -16.67
N PRO A 112 -8.52 -19.42 -16.01
CA PRO A 112 -7.86 -19.74 -14.75
C PRO A 112 -6.34 -19.85 -14.96
N PRO A 113 -5.54 -19.19 -14.12
CA PRO A 113 -4.09 -19.25 -14.24
C PRO A 113 -3.59 -20.69 -14.03
N LYS A 114 -2.54 -21.06 -14.75
CA LYS A 114 -1.85 -22.34 -14.55
C LYS A 114 -1.16 -22.31 -13.18
N GLY A 115 -1.52 -23.20 -12.29
CA GLY A 115 -0.95 -23.33 -10.94
C GLY A 115 -1.86 -22.79 -9.84
N LYS A 116 -1.28 -22.17 -8.79
CA LYS A 116 -2.06 -21.60 -7.68
C LYS A 116 -2.83 -20.38 -8.18
N LYS A 117 -4.15 -20.38 -7.98
CA LYS A 117 -4.98 -19.24 -8.34
C LYS A 117 -4.58 -18.02 -7.51
N PRO A 118 -4.40 -16.84 -8.13
CA PRO A 118 -4.28 -15.58 -7.39
C PRO A 118 -5.54 -15.30 -6.57
N ASP A 119 -5.39 -14.61 -5.45
CA ASP A 119 -6.49 -14.30 -4.54
C ASP A 119 -7.54 -13.37 -5.19
N ASP A 120 -7.14 -12.63 -6.23
CA ASP A 120 -7.97 -11.71 -7.01
C ASP A 120 -8.57 -12.34 -8.30
N TRP A 121 -8.39 -13.64 -8.53
CA TRP A 121 -8.93 -14.30 -9.71
C TRP A 121 -10.41 -14.72 -9.53
N GLU A 122 -11.24 -14.30 -10.45
CA GLU A 122 -12.66 -14.65 -10.51
C GLU A 122 -13.03 -15.21 -11.88
N ALA A 123 -13.86 -16.30 -11.92
CA ALA A 123 -14.45 -16.85 -13.15
C ALA A 123 -15.71 -16.06 -13.56
N ARG A 124 -15.63 -14.74 -13.59
CA ARG A 124 -16.73 -13.83 -13.90
C ARG A 124 -16.25 -12.72 -14.82
N GLU A 125 -17.19 -12.07 -15.48
CA GLU A 125 -16.88 -10.89 -16.28
C GLU A 125 -16.36 -9.75 -15.39
N GLN A 126 -15.24 -9.18 -15.79
CA GLN A 126 -14.50 -8.12 -15.09
C GLN A 126 -14.07 -7.08 -16.07
N THR A 127 -13.76 -5.88 -15.59
CA THR A 127 -13.09 -4.87 -16.41
C THR A 127 -11.59 -5.16 -16.44
N LEU A 128 -11.06 -5.38 -17.62
CA LEU A 128 -9.68 -5.80 -17.87
C LEU A 128 -8.88 -4.71 -18.57
N PHE A 129 -7.63 -4.57 -18.19
CA PHE A 129 -6.61 -3.82 -18.89
C PHE A 129 -5.84 -4.77 -19.82
N LYS A 130 -5.75 -4.38 -21.11
CA LYS A 130 -5.06 -5.14 -22.17
C LYS A 130 -3.55 -4.99 -22.05
N SER A 131 -2.99 -5.43 -20.93
CA SER A 131 -1.56 -5.27 -20.59
C SER A 131 -0.65 -6.09 -21.51
N THR A 132 -1.18 -7.16 -22.12
CA THR A 132 -0.43 -7.98 -23.11
C THR A 132 0.00 -7.16 -24.31
N SER A 133 -0.73 -6.11 -24.70
CA SER A 133 -0.34 -5.21 -25.79
C SER A 133 0.93 -4.39 -25.48
N HIS A 134 1.33 -4.36 -24.21
CA HIS A 134 2.47 -3.60 -23.70
C HIS A 134 3.51 -4.51 -22.98
N GLY A 135 3.51 -5.83 -23.29
CA GLY A 135 4.57 -6.74 -22.86
C GLY A 135 4.32 -7.49 -21.55
N ASP A 136 3.10 -7.46 -21.00
CA ASP A 136 2.72 -8.40 -19.93
C ASP A 136 2.39 -9.79 -20.52
N ASP A 137 2.35 -10.80 -19.66
CA ASP A 137 2.07 -12.20 -20.06
C ASP A 137 0.56 -12.48 -20.18
N VAL A 138 -0.28 -11.72 -19.47
CA VAL A 138 -1.74 -11.89 -19.44
C VAL A 138 -2.40 -10.55 -19.12
N ASP A 139 -3.59 -10.31 -19.67
CA ASP A 139 -4.38 -9.11 -19.35
C ASP A 139 -4.79 -9.11 -17.88
N ARG A 140 -4.96 -7.92 -17.29
CA ARG A 140 -5.13 -7.78 -15.85
C ARG A 140 -6.46 -7.17 -15.48
N PRO A 141 -7.14 -7.73 -14.46
CA PRO A 141 -8.36 -7.14 -13.95
C PRO A 141 -8.04 -5.83 -13.20
N VAL A 142 -8.78 -4.78 -13.50
CA VAL A 142 -8.71 -3.49 -12.83
C VAL A 142 -9.96 -3.18 -12.02
N VAL A 143 -11.13 -3.72 -12.45
CA VAL A 143 -12.36 -3.69 -11.68
C VAL A 143 -12.90 -5.11 -11.56
N LYS A 144 -13.28 -5.51 -10.36
CA LYS A 144 -13.88 -6.81 -10.07
C LYS A 144 -15.34 -6.88 -10.55
N SER A 145 -15.89 -8.07 -10.55
CA SER A 145 -17.30 -8.31 -10.92
C SER A 145 -18.33 -7.58 -10.04
N ASP A 146 -17.96 -7.21 -8.81
CA ASP A 146 -18.79 -6.44 -7.86
C ASP A 146 -18.64 -4.92 -8.02
N GLY A 147 -17.85 -4.46 -8.99
CA GLY A 147 -17.58 -3.04 -9.24
C GLY A 147 -16.48 -2.44 -8.37
N SER A 148 -15.88 -3.18 -7.46
CA SER A 148 -14.75 -2.70 -6.65
C SER A 148 -13.43 -2.74 -7.43
N TRP A 149 -12.52 -1.84 -7.08
CA TRP A 149 -11.17 -1.84 -7.66
C TRP A 149 -10.38 -3.08 -7.23
N THR A 150 -9.59 -3.64 -8.16
CA THR A 150 -8.50 -4.55 -7.78
C THR A 150 -7.35 -3.74 -7.17
N TYR A 151 -6.39 -4.39 -6.53
CA TYR A 151 -5.17 -3.70 -6.05
C TYR A 151 -4.35 -3.05 -7.17
N PHE A 152 -4.53 -3.52 -8.40
CA PHE A 152 -3.78 -3.00 -9.54
C PHE A 152 -4.29 -1.63 -10.02
N ALA A 153 -5.57 -1.31 -9.86
CA ALA A 153 -6.13 -0.02 -10.30
C ALA A 153 -5.52 1.18 -9.55
N PRO A 154 -5.42 1.21 -8.20
CA PRO A 154 -4.73 2.30 -7.51
C PRO A 154 -3.24 2.37 -7.83
N ASP A 155 -2.57 1.24 -8.09
CA ASP A 155 -1.16 1.26 -8.52
C ASP A 155 -0.99 1.89 -9.91
N ILE A 156 -1.90 1.61 -10.85
CA ILE A 156 -1.97 2.28 -12.16
C ILE A 156 -2.16 3.79 -11.97
N ALA A 157 -3.09 4.21 -11.11
CA ALA A 157 -3.37 5.61 -10.84
C ALA A 157 -2.17 6.34 -10.21
N TYR A 158 -1.45 5.69 -9.30
CA TYR A 158 -0.24 6.25 -8.72
C TYR A 158 0.86 6.45 -9.76
N HIS A 159 1.03 5.50 -10.69
CA HIS A 159 1.99 5.67 -11.78
C HIS A 159 1.52 6.69 -12.82
N PHE A 160 0.21 6.82 -13.04
CA PHE A 160 -0.35 7.90 -13.84
C PHE A 160 0.01 9.28 -13.25
N ASP A 161 -0.13 9.47 -11.93
CA ASP A 161 0.31 10.67 -11.24
C ASP A 161 1.82 10.93 -11.45
N LYS A 162 2.68 9.90 -11.35
CA LYS A 162 4.11 10.03 -11.64
C LYS A 162 4.40 10.48 -13.08
N VAL A 163 3.69 9.92 -14.05
CA VAL A 163 3.79 10.32 -15.47
C VAL A 163 3.35 11.77 -15.65
N GLN A 164 2.24 12.17 -15.01
CA GLN A 164 1.73 13.55 -15.08
C GLN A 164 2.69 14.57 -14.44
N ARG A 165 3.50 14.17 -13.48
CA ARG A 165 4.56 15.03 -12.91
C ARG A 165 5.72 15.31 -13.87
N GLY A 166 5.74 14.68 -15.05
CA GLY A 166 6.68 14.99 -16.11
C GLY A 166 8.04 14.32 -15.99
N PHE A 167 8.13 13.17 -15.33
CA PHE A 167 9.35 12.38 -15.31
C PHE A 167 9.49 11.54 -16.59
N ASP A 168 10.69 11.52 -17.18
CA ASP A 168 11.01 10.69 -18.35
C ASP A 168 11.38 9.26 -17.98
N GLN A 169 11.85 9.07 -16.75
CA GLN A 169 12.23 7.77 -16.22
C GLN A 169 11.69 7.59 -14.81
N LEU A 170 11.05 6.46 -14.56
CA LEU A 170 10.62 6.01 -13.25
C LEU A 170 11.50 4.84 -12.81
N ILE A 171 11.85 4.82 -11.53
CA ILE A 171 12.58 3.71 -10.90
C ILE A 171 11.84 3.30 -9.65
N ASP A 172 11.29 2.08 -9.64
CA ASP A 172 10.65 1.51 -8.48
C ASP A 172 11.59 0.50 -7.80
N ILE A 173 11.56 0.47 -6.47
CA ILE A 173 12.31 -0.49 -5.67
C ILE A 173 11.32 -1.39 -4.95
N PHE A 174 11.25 -2.67 -5.35
CA PHE A 174 10.33 -3.66 -4.80
C PHE A 174 11.08 -4.75 -4.03
N GLY A 175 10.40 -5.37 -3.07
CA GLY A 175 10.85 -6.63 -2.49
C GLY A 175 10.83 -7.75 -3.53
N ALA A 176 11.70 -8.74 -3.39
CA ALA A 176 11.82 -9.85 -4.34
C ALA A 176 10.54 -10.71 -4.46
N ASP A 177 9.68 -10.69 -3.44
CA ASP A 177 8.35 -11.29 -3.43
C ASP A 177 7.38 -10.65 -4.44
N HIS A 178 7.65 -9.43 -4.88
CA HIS A 178 6.89 -8.72 -5.92
C HIS A 178 7.41 -8.93 -7.35
N GLY A 179 8.30 -9.91 -7.58
CA GLY A 179 8.86 -10.19 -8.92
C GLY A 179 7.80 -10.40 -10.00
N GLY A 180 6.67 -11.05 -9.67
CA GLY A 180 5.54 -11.24 -10.58
C GLY A 180 4.76 -9.96 -10.93
N TYR A 181 5.06 -8.85 -10.24
CA TYR A 181 4.39 -7.56 -10.46
C TYR A 181 5.10 -6.71 -11.53
N VAL A 182 6.36 -7.02 -11.81
CA VAL A 182 7.24 -6.22 -12.67
C VAL A 182 6.65 -5.98 -14.06
N LYS A 183 6.24 -7.05 -14.75
CA LYS A 183 5.76 -6.95 -16.13
C LYS A 183 4.47 -6.13 -16.23
N ARG A 184 3.52 -6.36 -15.32
CA ARG A 184 2.24 -5.62 -15.33
C ARG A 184 2.42 -4.14 -15.08
N MET A 185 3.34 -3.74 -14.19
CA MET A 185 3.61 -2.32 -13.93
C MET A 185 4.32 -1.65 -15.10
N LYS A 186 5.30 -2.33 -15.71
CA LYS A 186 5.94 -1.83 -16.92
C LYS A 186 4.94 -1.64 -18.06
N ALA A 187 4.03 -2.60 -18.25
CA ALA A 187 2.97 -2.50 -19.25
C ALA A 187 2.04 -1.30 -18.97
N ALA A 188 1.67 -1.08 -17.70
CA ALA A 188 0.82 0.05 -17.32
C ALA A 188 1.50 1.40 -17.62
N VAL A 189 2.76 1.59 -17.19
CA VAL A 189 3.49 2.84 -17.44
C VAL A 189 3.71 3.08 -18.94
N SER A 190 4.06 2.04 -19.69
CA SER A 190 4.18 2.11 -21.15
C SER A 190 2.87 2.60 -21.81
N ALA A 191 1.74 2.00 -21.44
CA ALA A 191 0.41 2.38 -21.94
C ALA A 191 0.02 3.81 -21.56
N LEU A 192 0.17 4.17 -20.27
CA LEU A 192 -0.19 5.49 -19.75
C LEU A 192 0.60 6.62 -20.41
N SER A 193 1.89 6.40 -20.66
CA SER A 193 2.81 7.39 -21.22
C SER A 193 2.88 7.39 -22.76
N ASN A 194 2.17 6.51 -23.44
CA ASN A 194 2.36 6.24 -24.87
C ASN A 194 3.83 5.92 -25.20
N GLU A 195 4.43 5.01 -24.38
CA GLU A 195 5.81 4.54 -24.50
C GLU A 195 6.90 5.62 -24.31
N LYS A 196 6.53 6.80 -23.82
CA LYS A 196 7.48 7.93 -23.63
C LYS A 196 8.24 7.88 -22.34
N VAL A 197 7.68 7.24 -21.31
CA VAL A 197 8.29 7.12 -19.97
C VAL A 197 8.75 5.68 -19.77
N SER A 198 9.99 5.51 -19.36
CA SER A 198 10.51 4.18 -18.99
C SER A 198 10.28 3.90 -17.51
N LEU A 199 9.92 2.65 -17.18
CA LEU A 199 9.89 2.16 -15.80
C LEU A 199 10.96 1.09 -15.61
N ASP A 200 11.91 1.34 -14.72
CA ASP A 200 12.86 0.34 -14.25
C ASP A 200 12.46 -0.13 -12.84
N ILE A 201 12.42 -1.43 -12.61
CA ILE A 201 12.06 -2.00 -11.31
C ILE A 201 13.26 -2.79 -10.78
N LYS A 202 13.78 -2.34 -9.64
CA LYS A 202 14.86 -2.99 -8.92
C LYS A 202 14.27 -3.89 -7.85
N LEU A 203 14.60 -5.18 -7.90
CA LEU A 203 14.17 -6.15 -6.89
C LEU A 203 15.25 -6.27 -5.81
N THR A 204 14.86 -6.05 -4.56
CA THR A 204 15.72 -6.18 -3.39
C THR A 204 15.38 -7.43 -2.60
N GLN A 205 16.40 -8.15 -2.15
CA GLN A 205 16.22 -9.32 -1.29
C GLN A 205 15.88 -8.94 0.14
N LEU A 206 15.26 -9.87 0.87
CA LEU A 206 15.00 -9.70 2.29
C LEU A 206 16.31 -9.52 3.05
N VAL A 207 16.36 -8.45 3.86
CA VAL A 207 17.44 -8.25 4.81
C VAL A 207 17.27 -9.22 5.98
N LYS A 208 18.32 -9.98 6.28
CA LYS A 208 18.38 -10.85 7.45
C LYS A 208 19.24 -10.20 8.52
N LEU A 209 18.67 -10.01 9.69
CA LEU A 209 19.42 -9.55 10.86
C LEU A 209 19.83 -10.73 11.73
N TYR A 210 20.99 -10.61 12.37
CA TYR A 210 21.49 -11.56 13.32
C TYR A 210 21.81 -10.84 14.64
N LYS A 211 21.47 -11.46 15.75
CA LYS A 211 21.84 -11.03 17.10
C LYS A 211 22.51 -12.19 17.79
N ASP A 212 23.72 -11.99 18.32
CA ASP A 212 24.53 -13.02 19.01
C ASP A 212 24.75 -14.29 18.15
N GLY A 213 24.85 -14.13 16.81
CA GLY A 213 25.05 -15.24 15.87
C GLY A 213 23.77 -15.96 15.43
N GLU A 214 22.63 -15.65 16.05
CA GLU A 214 21.33 -16.25 15.70
C GLU A 214 20.49 -15.30 14.86
N PRO A 215 19.64 -15.82 13.93
CA PRO A 215 18.75 -15.02 13.14
C PRO A 215 17.77 -14.22 13.99
N PHE A 216 17.82 -12.89 13.89
CA PHE A 216 16.88 -12.00 14.57
C PHE A 216 15.67 -11.73 13.69
N LYS A 217 14.50 -12.18 14.12
CA LYS A 217 13.26 -12.02 13.37
C LYS A 217 12.68 -10.63 13.62
N MET A 218 12.73 -9.78 12.60
CA MET A 218 11.96 -8.54 12.61
C MET A 218 10.49 -8.85 12.39
N SER A 219 9.65 -8.57 13.37
CA SER A 219 8.22 -8.78 13.29
C SER A 219 7.49 -7.62 13.95
N LYS A 220 6.49 -7.07 13.31
CA LYS A 220 5.55 -6.11 13.93
C LYS A 220 4.73 -6.74 15.07
N ARG A 221 4.77 -8.07 15.16
CA ARG A 221 4.02 -8.88 16.13
C ARG A 221 4.92 -9.54 17.19
N ALA A 222 6.20 -9.22 17.20
CA ALA A 222 7.16 -9.70 18.18
C ALA A 222 7.31 -8.69 19.31
#